data_cde7aa15be6589ed065c2c0d6a403e94
#
_entry.id   cde7aa15be6589ed065c2c0d6a403e94
#
_cell.length_a   1.000
_cell.length_b   1.000
_cell.length_c   1.000
_cell.angle_alpha   90.00
_cell.angle_beta   90.00
_cell.angle_gamma   90.00
#
_symmetry.space_group_name_H-M   'P 1'
#
loop_
_entity.id
_entity.type
_entity.pdbx_description
1 polymer ?
#
loop_
_entity_poly.entity_id
_entity_poly.type
_entity_poly.pdbx_seq_one_letter_code
_entity_poly.pdbx_strand_id
1 'polypeptide(L)'
;MTWKALLKDDPTPWLLEPVLSTVEGSDLANPGVRYFALRDLLDRPEDDPEVRQARAAIMTTGPIPAILEAQYPDGYWVKPGSGYSPKYRGTVWQIILLAELGANPSDERVRRGCEYLLNHSIAANGAFSAYQRPVPSGSIHCLNGNLLSALLRLGYADDPRVQAAQDWQARAITGEGIQYLKSGTSGPGFACSANQGQPCAWGANKAMKALIAVPPDQRTPVMQRAIEVGAEFLLSRDPAVADYPYTERVSSTWFKFGFPLSYWSDVLETTAVLVELGYGGDGSTEPSGRASGRGLAEVPRLANAFQFILSKQDAQGRWKLENTLNGKMWADIEKKGKPSKWVTLRALRVLKRVEQVRSAQDASSR
;
A
#
# COMPACT_ATOMS: atom_id res chain seq x y z
N MET A 1 25.48 2.03 -9.43
CA MET A 1 25.69 1.42 -8.08
C MET A 1 24.49 0.54 -7.80
N THR A 2 24.70 -0.73 -7.43
CA THR A 2 23.59 -1.66 -7.13
C THR A 2 22.90 -1.26 -5.82
N TRP A 3 21.59 -1.51 -5.71
CA TRP A 3 20.83 -1.22 -4.48
C TRP A 3 21.41 -1.93 -3.24
N LYS A 4 22.03 -3.11 -3.44
CA LYS A 4 22.70 -3.86 -2.36
C LYS A 4 23.90 -3.11 -1.79
N ALA A 5 24.56 -2.27 -2.57
CA ALA A 5 25.69 -1.45 -2.08
C ALA A 5 25.26 -0.34 -1.10
N LEU A 6 23.97 -0.08 -0.97
CA LEU A 6 23.40 0.86 0.01
C LEU A 6 23.13 0.21 1.37
N LEU A 7 23.26 -1.12 1.46
CA LEU A 7 22.98 -1.88 2.67
C LEU A 7 24.23 -1.97 3.55
N LYS A 8 24.03 -1.96 4.86
CA LYS A 8 25.10 -2.25 5.83
C LYS A 8 25.51 -3.72 5.81
N ASP A 9 24.54 -4.60 5.52
CA ASP A 9 24.69 -6.03 5.28
C ASP A 9 23.48 -6.51 4.46
N ASP A 10 23.58 -7.65 3.76
CA ASP A 10 22.47 -8.16 2.92
C ASP A 10 21.50 -9.02 3.74
N PRO A 11 20.29 -8.50 4.07
CA PRO A 11 19.30 -9.26 4.83
C PRO A 11 18.48 -10.23 3.96
N THR A 12 18.76 -10.35 2.66
CA THR A 12 17.99 -11.22 1.75
C THR A 12 17.96 -12.68 2.22
N PRO A 13 19.09 -13.30 2.67
CA PRO A 13 19.04 -14.67 3.19
C PRO A 13 18.10 -14.83 4.37
N TRP A 14 18.05 -13.85 5.28
CA TRP A 14 17.14 -13.84 6.42
C TRP A 14 15.66 -13.75 6.02
N LEU A 15 15.33 -12.98 4.97
CA LEU A 15 13.97 -12.92 4.44
C LEU A 15 13.55 -14.26 3.80
N LEU A 16 14.50 -15.01 3.25
CA LEU A 16 14.29 -16.27 2.56
C LEU A 16 14.29 -17.50 3.49
N GLU A 17 14.56 -17.34 4.78
CA GLU A 17 14.52 -18.45 5.73
C GLU A 17 13.20 -19.22 5.62
N PRO A 18 13.26 -20.56 5.50
CA PRO A 18 12.05 -21.38 5.44
C PRO A 18 11.27 -21.25 6.75
N VAL A 19 9.96 -21.32 6.64
CA VAL A 19 9.06 -21.36 7.77
C VAL A 19 9.22 -22.71 8.46
N LEU A 20 9.97 -22.75 9.55
CA LEU A 20 10.08 -23.96 10.39
C LEU A 20 8.86 -24.01 11.32
N SER A 21 8.03 -25.02 11.15
CA SER A 21 6.75 -25.20 11.86
C SER A 21 6.88 -25.67 13.32
N THR A 22 8.08 -25.74 13.90
CA THR A 22 8.30 -26.55 15.11
C THR A 22 9.04 -25.86 16.27
N VAL A 23 9.29 -24.54 16.23
CA VAL A 23 9.91 -23.88 17.38
C VAL A 23 8.88 -23.03 18.09
N GLU A 24 8.37 -23.50 19.22
CA GLU A 24 7.60 -22.68 20.17
C GLU A 24 8.40 -21.43 20.53
N GLY A 25 7.84 -20.25 20.23
CA GLY A 25 8.46 -18.96 20.51
C GLY A 25 9.35 -18.39 19.39
N SER A 26 9.51 -19.03 18.23
CA SER A 26 10.07 -18.39 17.04
C SER A 26 9.14 -17.31 16.54
N ASP A 27 9.72 -16.18 16.09
CA ASP A 27 9.00 -15.08 15.42
C ASP A 27 7.98 -15.67 14.45
N LEU A 28 6.72 -15.22 14.57
CA LEU A 28 5.57 -15.74 13.83
C LEU A 28 5.94 -15.98 12.37
N ALA A 29 5.66 -17.18 11.90
CA ALA A 29 5.98 -17.61 10.54
C ALA A 29 5.35 -16.63 9.52
N ASN A 30 6.18 -16.03 8.69
CA ASN A 30 5.77 -15.07 7.67
C ASN A 30 6.04 -15.60 6.25
N PRO A 31 5.32 -16.65 5.78
CA PRO A 31 5.56 -17.24 4.46
C PRO A 31 5.35 -16.24 3.32
N GLY A 32 4.47 -15.24 3.52
CA GLY A 32 4.28 -14.14 2.57
C GLY A 32 5.56 -13.33 2.32
N VAL A 33 6.39 -13.13 3.34
CA VAL A 33 7.68 -12.45 3.16
C VAL A 33 8.59 -13.24 2.21
N ARG A 34 8.73 -14.55 2.43
CA ARG A 34 9.54 -15.41 1.55
C ARG A 34 9.02 -15.39 0.11
N TYR A 35 7.73 -15.54 -0.07
CA TYR A 35 7.10 -15.47 -1.39
C TYR A 35 7.41 -14.16 -2.09
N PHE A 36 7.16 -13.05 -1.44
CA PHE A 36 7.41 -11.73 -2.04
C PHE A 36 8.90 -11.42 -2.22
N ALA A 37 9.78 -11.89 -1.33
CA ALA A 37 11.21 -11.71 -1.51
C ALA A 37 11.73 -12.47 -2.74
N LEU A 38 11.27 -13.69 -2.98
CA LEU A 38 11.60 -14.45 -4.19
C LEU A 38 11.11 -13.72 -5.45
N ARG A 39 9.88 -13.20 -5.43
CA ARG A 39 9.27 -12.51 -6.57
C ARG A 39 9.87 -11.13 -6.83
N ASP A 40 9.91 -10.29 -5.80
CA ASP A 40 10.15 -8.87 -5.97
C ASP A 40 11.62 -8.47 -5.81
N LEU A 41 12.41 -9.25 -5.06
CA LEU A 41 13.83 -8.96 -4.88
C LEU A 41 14.72 -9.82 -5.79
N LEU A 42 14.33 -11.08 -6.04
CA LEU A 42 15.10 -12.03 -6.84
C LEU A 42 14.53 -12.27 -8.24
N ASP A 43 13.43 -11.60 -8.61
CA ASP A 43 12.77 -11.69 -9.93
C ASP A 43 12.42 -13.12 -10.36
N ARG A 44 12.20 -14.02 -9.37
CA ARG A 44 11.82 -15.40 -9.67
C ARG A 44 10.41 -15.46 -10.27
N PRO A 45 10.18 -16.24 -11.33
CA PRO A 45 8.86 -16.35 -11.96
C PRO A 45 7.86 -17.12 -11.07
N GLU A 46 6.55 -16.97 -11.34
CA GLU A 46 5.49 -17.62 -10.56
C GLU A 46 5.52 -19.16 -10.60
N ASP A 47 6.07 -19.73 -11.67
CA ASP A 47 6.22 -21.17 -11.88
C ASP A 47 7.48 -21.76 -11.23
N ASP A 48 8.34 -20.92 -10.64
CA ASP A 48 9.49 -21.37 -9.85
C ASP A 48 9.03 -22.25 -8.68
N PRO A 49 9.65 -23.43 -8.45
CA PRO A 49 9.24 -24.35 -7.39
C PRO A 49 9.26 -23.75 -5.98
N GLU A 50 10.26 -22.91 -5.67
CA GLU A 50 10.35 -22.26 -4.35
C GLU A 50 9.27 -21.19 -4.18
N VAL A 51 8.93 -20.45 -5.26
CA VAL A 51 7.83 -19.46 -5.27
C VAL A 51 6.50 -20.18 -5.02
N ARG A 52 6.24 -21.28 -5.74
CA ARG A 52 5.01 -22.07 -5.54
C ARG A 52 4.91 -22.64 -4.14
N GLN A 53 6.02 -23.15 -3.60
CA GLN A 53 6.06 -23.67 -2.23
C GLN A 53 5.79 -22.56 -1.21
N ALA A 54 6.44 -21.39 -1.33
CA ALA A 54 6.22 -20.27 -0.43
C ALA A 54 4.77 -19.75 -0.51
N ARG A 55 4.20 -19.69 -1.72
CA ARG A 55 2.80 -19.30 -1.94
C ARG A 55 1.81 -20.30 -1.30
N ALA A 56 2.05 -21.59 -1.42
CA ALA A 56 1.22 -22.60 -0.78
C ALA A 56 1.26 -22.48 0.75
N ALA A 57 2.45 -22.23 1.32
CA ALA A 57 2.61 -22.06 2.76
C ALA A 57 1.84 -20.86 3.35
N ILE A 58 1.59 -19.80 2.56
CA ILE A 58 0.82 -18.62 2.99
C ILE A 58 -0.58 -19.00 3.50
N MET A 59 -1.23 -19.98 2.85
CA MET A 59 -2.61 -20.36 3.16
C MET A 59 -2.72 -21.32 4.34
N THR A 60 -1.61 -21.91 4.77
CA THR A 60 -1.60 -22.96 5.82
C THR A 60 -0.78 -22.57 7.05
N THR A 61 0.01 -21.50 6.98
CA THR A 61 0.94 -21.11 8.03
C THR A 61 0.91 -19.58 8.22
N GLY A 62 1.24 -19.11 9.41
CA GLY A 62 1.27 -17.68 9.73
C GLY A 62 -0.12 -17.09 10.01
N PRO A 63 -0.36 -15.80 9.74
CA PRO A 63 -1.58 -15.12 10.17
C PRO A 63 -2.83 -15.44 9.35
N ILE A 64 -2.70 -15.85 8.08
CA ILE A 64 -3.85 -16.05 7.18
C ILE A 64 -4.81 -17.13 7.66
N PRO A 65 -4.38 -18.33 8.12
CA PRO A 65 -5.30 -19.33 8.65
C PRO A 65 -6.21 -18.79 9.74
N ALA A 66 -5.68 -18.09 10.74
CA ALA A 66 -6.46 -17.52 11.83
C ALA A 66 -7.46 -16.43 11.36
N ILE A 67 -7.09 -15.64 10.35
CA ILE A 67 -7.99 -14.67 9.75
C ILE A 67 -9.16 -15.37 9.05
N LEU A 68 -8.88 -16.40 8.24
CA LEU A 68 -9.89 -17.13 7.49
C LEU A 68 -10.77 -18.03 8.38
N GLU A 69 -10.25 -18.54 9.49
CA GLU A 69 -11.02 -19.29 10.49
C GLU A 69 -12.08 -18.41 11.19
N ALA A 70 -11.77 -17.12 11.37
CA ALA A 70 -12.70 -16.14 11.96
C ALA A 70 -13.79 -15.64 10.99
N GLN A 71 -13.78 -16.09 9.72
CA GLN A 71 -14.77 -15.69 8.71
C GLN A 71 -16.08 -16.43 8.91
N TYR A 72 -17.19 -15.69 8.85
CA TYR A 72 -18.53 -16.29 8.83
C TYR A 72 -18.85 -16.94 7.47
N PRO A 73 -19.76 -17.93 7.43
CA PRO A 73 -20.12 -18.65 6.19
C PRO A 73 -20.53 -17.73 5.03
N ASP A 74 -21.18 -16.60 5.33
CA ASP A 74 -21.62 -15.61 4.33
C ASP A 74 -20.48 -14.75 3.78
N GLY A 75 -19.26 -14.85 4.32
CA GLY A 75 -18.08 -14.13 3.81
C GLY A 75 -17.66 -12.88 4.59
N TYR A 76 -18.39 -12.48 5.61
CA TYR A 76 -18.04 -11.35 6.46
C TYR A 76 -17.26 -11.75 7.72
N TRP A 77 -16.70 -10.75 8.41
CA TRP A 77 -16.11 -10.89 9.75
C TRP A 77 -16.84 -10.01 10.75
N VAL A 78 -16.99 -10.51 11.98
CA VAL A 78 -17.61 -9.91 13.16
C VAL A 78 -19.13 -9.75 13.03
N LYS A 79 -19.63 -9.00 12.06
CA LYS A 79 -21.06 -8.75 11.86
C LYS A 79 -21.36 -8.36 10.41
N PRO A 80 -22.59 -8.58 9.93
CA PRO A 80 -23.00 -8.17 8.60
C PRO A 80 -23.00 -6.63 8.44
N GLY A 81 -22.98 -6.18 7.17
CA GLY A 81 -22.98 -4.77 6.74
C GLY A 81 -21.71 -4.39 6.00
N SER A 82 -21.40 -3.09 5.88
CA SER A 82 -20.28 -2.60 5.07
C SER A 82 -18.88 -3.05 5.52
N GLY A 83 -18.75 -3.58 6.74
CA GLY A 83 -17.52 -4.17 7.24
C GLY A 83 -16.42 -3.18 7.68
N TYR A 84 -16.66 -1.86 7.66
CA TYR A 84 -15.67 -0.90 8.16
C TYR A 84 -15.53 -0.93 9.69
N SER A 85 -16.63 -1.10 10.40
CA SER A 85 -16.65 -1.22 11.86
C SER A 85 -17.00 -2.64 12.32
N PRO A 86 -16.28 -3.19 13.33
CA PRO A 86 -15.19 -2.57 14.10
C PRO A 86 -13.88 -2.48 13.30
N LYS A 87 -13.13 -1.40 13.53
CA LYS A 87 -11.82 -1.20 12.90
C LYS A 87 -10.90 -2.40 13.16
N TYR A 88 -10.14 -2.78 12.14
CA TYR A 88 -9.12 -3.84 12.12
C TYR A 88 -9.63 -5.27 12.25
N ARG A 89 -10.92 -5.49 12.54
CA ARG A 89 -11.52 -6.85 12.63
C ARG A 89 -12.66 -7.08 11.63
N GLY A 90 -13.32 -6.02 11.15
CA GLY A 90 -14.40 -6.13 10.17
C GLY A 90 -13.91 -6.49 8.77
N THR A 91 -14.82 -6.82 7.87
CA THR A 91 -14.57 -7.33 6.51
C THR A 91 -13.61 -6.49 5.69
N VAL A 92 -13.79 -5.15 5.70
CA VAL A 92 -12.89 -4.20 5.02
C VAL A 92 -11.42 -4.46 5.36
N TRP A 93 -11.12 -4.59 6.65
CA TRP A 93 -9.76 -4.73 7.14
C TRP A 93 -9.16 -6.10 6.84
N GLN A 94 -10.00 -7.15 6.82
CA GLN A 94 -9.53 -8.50 6.50
C GLN A 94 -9.19 -8.61 5.01
N ILE A 95 -9.98 -8.03 4.12
CA ILE A 95 -9.67 -8.04 2.69
C ILE A 95 -8.35 -7.29 2.41
N ILE A 96 -8.15 -6.12 3.04
CA ILE A 96 -6.89 -5.38 2.92
C ILE A 96 -5.71 -6.22 3.44
N LEU A 97 -5.86 -6.82 4.62
CA LEU A 97 -4.79 -7.60 5.25
C LEU A 97 -4.46 -8.90 4.49
N LEU A 98 -5.48 -9.63 4.04
CA LEU A 98 -5.29 -10.84 3.22
C LEU A 98 -4.50 -10.52 1.94
N ALA A 99 -4.82 -9.42 1.26
CA ALA A 99 -4.07 -8.98 0.08
C ALA A 99 -2.63 -8.58 0.39
N GLU A 100 -2.39 -7.87 1.51
CA GLU A 100 -1.03 -7.48 1.92
C GLU A 100 -0.17 -8.67 2.35
N LEU A 101 -0.78 -9.70 2.93
CA LEU A 101 -0.12 -10.93 3.33
C LEU A 101 0.11 -11.92 2.18
N GLY A 102 -0.49 -11.67 1.00
CA GLY A 102 -0.34 -12.50 -0.19
C GLY A 102 -1.28 -13.70 -0.26
N ALA A 103 -2.50 -13.58 0.31
CA ALA A 103 -3.51 -14.64 0.23
C ALA A 103 -3.75 -15.08 -1.22
N ASN A 104 -4.02 -16.37 -1.41
CA ASN A 104 -4.31 -16.91 -2.72
C ASN A 104 -5.66 -16.41 -3.24
N PRO A 105 -5.70 -15.68 -4.39
CA PRO A 105 -6.95 -15.20 -4.97
C PRO A 105 -7.95 -16.28 -5.34
N SER A 106 -7.48 -17.52 -5.56
CA SER A 106 -8.31 -18.66 -5.94
C SER A 106 -8.92 -19.39 -4.74
N ASP A 107 -8.53 -19.06 -3.49
CA ASP A 107 -9.15 -19.66 -2.30
C ASP A 107 -10.60 -19.19 -2.17
N GLU A 108 -11.52 -20.15 -2.03
CA GLU A 108 -12.96 -19.87 -1.98
C GLU A 108 -13.36 -18.91 -0.85
N ARG A 109 -12.68 -19.00 0.31
CA ARG A 109 -12.95 -18.13 1.46
C ARG A 109 -12.52 -16.70 1.18
N VAL A 110 -11.37 -16.51 0.50
CA VAL A 110 -10.89 -15.19 0.07
C VAL A 110 -11.89 -14.59 -0.94
N ARG A 111 -12.30 -15.36 -1.95
CA ARG A 111 -13.29 -14.93 -2.94
C ARG A 111 -14.62 -14.55 -2.30
N ARG A 112 -15.15 -15.38 -1.41
CA ARG A 112 -16.39 -15.13 -0.69
C ARG A 112 -16.33 -13.83 0.13
N GLY A 113 -15.20 -13.54 0.78
CA GLY A 113 -14.97 -12.28 1.48
C GLY A 113 -14.96 -11.07 0.54
N CYS A 114 -14.32 -11.17 -0.62
CA CYS A 114 -14.33 -10.13 -1.65
C CYS A 114 -15.73 -9.89 -2.21
N GLU A 115 -16.47 -10.93 -2.55
CA GLU A 115 -17.84 -10.81 -3.03
C GLU A 115 -18.76 -10.18 -1.98
N TYR A 116 -18.64 -10.61 -0.73
CA TYR A 116 -19.38 -9.98 0.35
C TYR A 116 -19.08 -8.48 0.46
N LEU A 117 -17.80 -8.09 0.44
CA LEU A 117 -17.38 -6.70 0.47
C LEU A 117 -18.00 -5.90 -0.68
N LEU A 118 -17.87 -6.40 -1.91
CA LEU A 118 -18.36 -5.73 -3.12
C LEU A 118 -19.89 -5.55 -3.12
N ASN A 119 -20.63 -6.48 -2.52
CA ASN A 119 -22.09 -6.43 -2.44
C ASN A 119 -22.61 -5.55 -1.28
N HIS A 120 -21.80 -5.27 -0.23
CA HIS A 120 -22.31 -4.63 0.98
C HIS A 120 -21.59 -3.32 1.36
N SER A 121 -20.51 -2.95 0.68
CA SER A 121 -19.67 -1.80 1.09
C SER A 121 -19.67 -0.65 0.10
N ILE A 122 -20.24 -0.83 -1.10
CA ILE A 122 -20.27 0.16 -2.18
C ILE A 122 -21.52 1.05 -2.04
N ALA A 123 -21.32 2.36 -2.08
CA ALA A 123 -22.36 3.37 -2.09
C ALA A 123 -22.87 3.65 -3.53
N ALA A 124 -23.99 4.37 -3.65
CA ALA A 124 -24.61 4.69 -4.93
C ALA A 124 -23.71 5.47 -5.91
N ASN A 125 -22.64 6.09 -5.44
CA ASN A 125 -21.64 6.79 -6.26
C ASN A 125 -20.51 5.85 -6.76
N GLY A 126 -20.60 4.54 -6.55
CA GLY A 126 -19.60 3.56 -6.96
C GLY A 126 -18.43 3.38 -5.99
N ALA A 127 -18.30 4.21 -4.97
CA ALA A 127 -17.18 4.17 -4.03
C ALA A 127 -17.48 3.30 -2.79
N PHE A 128 -16.44 2.76 -2.17
CA PHE A 128 -16.55 2.13 -0.85
C PHE A 128 -16.82 3.16 0.24
N SER A 129 -17.77 2.85 1.11
CA SER A 129 -18.21 3.72 2.19
C SER A 129 -17.72 3.24 3.56
N ALA A 130 -17.26 4.18 4.40
CA ALA A 130 -16.85 3.92 5.78
C ALA A 130 -18.03 3.78 6.75
N TYR A 131 -19.27 4.06 6.33
CA TYR A 131 -20.45 3.98 7.19
C TYR A 131 -21.05 2.58 7.16
N GLN A 132 -21.69 2.18 8.26
CA GLN A 132 -22.35 0.89 8.41
C GLN A 132 -23.40 0.64 7.31
N ARG A 133 -24.11 1.68 6.90
CA ARG A 133 -24.97 1.72 5.72
C ARG A 133 -24.21 2.49 4.64
N PRO A 134 -23.91 1.86 3.49
CA PRO A 134 -23.14 2.52 2.44
C PRO A 134 -23.88 3.73 1.88
N VAL A 135 -23.28 4.90 2.05
CA VAL A 135 -23.78 6.17 1.49
C VAL A 135 -22.63 6.98 0.90
N PRO A 136 -22.88 7.81 -0.13
CA PRO A 136 -21.82 8.60 -0.78
C PRO A 136 -21.01 9.47 0.18
N SER A 137 -21.64 10.00 1.25
CA SER A 137 -20.94 10.81 2.27
C SER A 137 -19.93 10.02 3.11
N GLY A 138 -19.91 8.69 3.02
CA GLY A 138 -18.90 7.83 3.67
C GLY A 138 -17.69 7.51 2.78
N SER A 139 -17.63 8.02 1.54
CA SER A 139 -16.56 7.71 0.59
C SER A 139 -15.31 8.53 0.90
N ILE A 140 -14.21 7.88 1.27
CA ILE A 140 -12.95 8.51 1.66
C ILE A 140 -11.76 7.93 0.88
N HIS A 141 -10.77 8.78 0.54
CA HIS A 141 -9.62 8.40 -0.28
C HIS A 141 -8.82 7.22 0.29
N CYS A 142 -8.51 7.24 1.58
CA CYS A 142 -7.68 6.19 2.18
C CYS A 142 -8.38 4.83 2.23
N LEU A 143 -9.70 4.77 2.41
CA LEU A 143 -10.48 3.53 2.36
C LEU A 143 -10.51 2.97 0.94
N ASN A 144 -10.92 3.81 -0.03
CA ASN A 144 -11.05 3.40 -1.42
C ASN A 144 -9.69 2.99 -1.98
N GLY A 145 -8.63 3.76 -1.75
CA GLY A 145 -7.28 3.41 -2.19
C GLY A 145 -6.78 2.08 -1.63
N ASN A 146 -6.99 1.81 -0.34
CA ASN A 146 -6.61 0.53 0.25
C ASN A 146 -7.41 -0.64 -0.32
N LEU A 147 -8.73 -0.52 -0.44
CA LEU A 147 -9.59 -1.60 -0.95
C LEU A 147 -9.34 -1.86 -2.42
N LEU A 148 -9.19 -0.82 -3.24
CA LEU A 148 -8.85 -0.96 -4.65
C LEU A 148 -7.49 -1.67 -4.81
N SER A 149 -6.45 -1.23 -4.11
CA SER A 149 -5.15 -1.91 -4.14
C SER A 149 -5.25 -3.37 -3.70
N ALA A 150 -6.09 -3.69 -2.71
CA ALA A 150 -6.30 -5.05 -2.25
C ALA A 150 -7.05 -5.90 -3.28
N LEU A 151 -8.16 -5.39 -3.84
CA LEU A 151 -8.99 -6.11 -4.82
C LEU A 151 -8.25 -6.36 -6.12
N LEU A 152 -7.43 -5.40 -6.59
CA LEU A 152 -6.57 -5.61 -7.76
C LEU A 152 -5.59 -6.78 -7.54
N ARG A 153 -4.95 -6.85 -6.38
CA ARG A 153 -4.06 -7.96 -6.01
C ARG A 153 -4.78 -9.29 -5.86
N LEU A 154 -6.05 -9.26 -5.48
CA LEU A 154 -6.90 -10.44 -5.32
C LEU A 154 -7.63 -10.83 -6.62
N GLY A 155 -7.26 -10.23 -7.78
CA GLY A 155 -7.72 -10.65 -9.10
C GLY A 155 -9.06 -10.08 -9.54
N TYR A 156 -9.50 -8.95 -8.98
CA TYR A 156 -10.77 -8.29 -9.32
C TYR A 156 -10.59 -7.08 -10.24
N ALA A 157 -9.54 -7.01 -11.03
CA ALA A 157 -9.28 -5.89 -11.94
C ALA A 157 -10.41 -5.71 -12.99
N ASP A 158 -10.99 -6.80 -13.46
CA ASP A 158 -12.03 -6.80 -14.49
C ASP A 158 -13.46 -6.71 -13.91
N ASP A 159 -13.62 -6.65 -12.59
CA ASP A 159 -14.94 -6.51 -11.96
C ASP A 159 -15.48 -5.09 -12.17
N PRO A 160 -16.68 -4.91 -12.76
CA PRO A 160 -17.23 -3.59 -13.05
C PRO A 160 -17.45 -2.73 -11.80
N ARG A 161 -17.67 -3.33 -10.63
CA ARG A 161 -17.79 -2.61 -9.34
C ARG A 161 -16.44 -2.02 -8.92
N VAL A 162 -15.34 -2.74 -9.15
CA VAL A 162 -13.97 -2.28 -8.89
C VAL A 162 -13.60 -1.17 -9.87
N GLN A 163 -13.92 -1.33 -11.16
CA GLN A 163 -13.68 -0.30 -12.18
C GLN A 163 -14.46 1.00 -11.88
N ALA A 164 -15.72 0.89 -11.45
CA ALA A 164 -16.50 2.06 -11.02
C ALA A 164 -15.87 2.77 -9.79
N ALA A 165 -15.34 2.01 -8.84
CA ALA A 165 -14.66 2.59 -7.69
C ALA A 165 -13.30 3.22 -8.05
N GLN A 166 -12.59 2.70 -9.05
CA GLN A 166 -11.39 3.33 -9.62
C GLN A 166 -11.72 4.65 -10.32
N ASP A 167 -12.78 4.69 -11.13
CA ASP A 167 -13.24 5.93 -11.77
C ASP A 167 -13.64 6.97 -10.74
N TRP A 168 -14.40 6.56 -9.71
CA TRP A 168 -14.71 7.45 -8.59
C TRP A 168 -13.45 7.98 -7.91
N GLN A 169 -12.46 7.11 -7.64
CA GLN A 169 -11.21 7.52 -6.97
C GLN A 169 -10.47 8.59 -7.78
N ALA A 170 -10.37 8.40 -9.09
CA ALA A 170 -9.71 9.35 -9.98
C ALA A 170 -10.47 10.68 -10.04
N ARG A 171 -11.78 10.65 -10.24
CA ARG A 171 -12.63 11.85 -10.27
C ARG A 171 -12.67 12.58 -8.93
N ALA A 172 -12.66 11.86 -7.82
CA ALA A 172 -12.60 12.47 -6.50
C ALA A 172 -11.30 13.24 -6.26
N ILE A 173 -10.18 12.82 -6.87
CA ILE A 173 -8.90 13.54 -6.82
C ILE A 173 -8.93 14.77 -7.71
N THR A 174 -9.39 14.63 -8.97
CA THR A 174 -9.38 15.73 -9.96
C THR A 174 -10.53 16.72 -9.76
N GLY A 175 -11.61 16.31 -9.13
CA GLY A 175 -12.86 17.08 -9.01
C GLY A 175 -13.80 16.97 -10.22
N GLU A 176 -13.46 16.15 -11.22
CA GLU A 176 -14.22 16.03 -12.46
C GLU A 176 -15.54 15.28 -12.26
N GLY A 177 -16.66 15.98 -12.39
CA GLY A 177 -17.99 15.38 -12.31
C GLY A 177 -18.38 14.84 -10.93
N ILE A 178 -17.64 15.17 -9.88
CA ILE A 178 -17.93 14.78 -8.50
C ILE A 178 -18.44 15.97 -7.71
N GLN A 179 -19.61 15.81 -7.10
CA GLN A 179 -20.11 16.77 -6.13
C GLN A 179 -19.41 16.55 -4.80
N TYR A 180 -18.60 17.52 -4.37
CA TYR A 180 -17.96 17.50 -3.05
C TYR A 180 -19.00 17.75 -1.95
N LEU A 181 -19.18 16.75 -1.11
CA LEU A 181 -20.04 16.87 0.08
C LEU A 181 -19.17 17.25 1.28
N LYS A 182 -19.33 18.45 1.82
CA LYS A 182 -18.52 18.98 2.94
C LYS A 182 -18.59 18.12 4.22
N SER A 183 -19.61 17.27 4.37
CA SER A 183 -19.81 16.43 5.55
C SER A 183 -19.35 15.00 5.31
N GLY A 184 -18.15 14.66 5.77
CA GLY A 184 -17.72 13.28 5.93
C GLY A 184 -16.98 12.64 4.76
N THR A 185 -16.86 13.30 3.61
CA THR A 185 -16.22 12.73 2.40
C THR A 185 -14.81 13.23 2.19
N SER A 186 -14.11 12.58 1.25
CA SER A 186 -12.95 13.12 0.57
C SER A 186 -13.36 13.90 -0.68
N GLY A 187 -12.55 14.87 -1.09
CA GLY A 187 -12.80 15.74 -2.23
C GLY A 187 -11.53 16.02 -3.04
N PRO A 188 -11.66 16.94 -4.02
CA PRO A 188 -10.57 17.29 -4.92
C PRO A 188 -9.27 17.66 -4.19
N GLY A 189 -8.13 17.33 -4.81
CA GLY A 189 -6.83 17.60 -4.21
C GLY A 189 -6.61 16.92 -2.86
N PHE A 190 -7.26 15.76 -2.64
CA PHE A 190 -7.18 14.97 -1.39
C PHE A 190 -7.80 15.65 -0.16
N ALA A 191 -8.68 16.62 -0.33
CA ALA A 191 -9.43 17.22 0.78
C ALA A 191 -10.11 16.12 1.61
N CYS A 192 -9.99 16.21 2.95
CA CYS A 192 -10.48 15.20 3.87
C CYS A 192 -11.18 15.83 5.06
N SER A 193 -12.41 15.42 5.36
CA SER A 193 -13.17 15.94 6.50
C SER A 193 -12.49 15.64 7.85
N ALA A 194 -11.85 14.48 7.99
CA ALA A 194 -11.07 14.14 9.18
C ALA A 194 -9.81 15.03 9.35
N ASN A 195 -9.41 15.75 8.29
CA ASN A 195 -8.36 16.76 8.30
C ASN A 195 -8.93 18.19 8.12
N GLN A 196 -10.15 18.42 8.59
CA GLN A 196 -10.87 19.71 8.52
C GLN A 196 -10.94 20.31 7.10
N GLY A 197 -11.06 19.45 6.09
CA GLY A 197 -11.11 19.86 4.68
C GLY A 197 -9.74 20.11 4.04
N GLN A 198 -8.65 20.05 4.80
CA GLN A 198 -7.30 20.14 4.26
C GLN A 198 -6.92 18.86 3.48
N PRO A 199 -6.01 18.95 2.50
CA PRO A 199 -5.47 17.79 1.83
C PRO A 199 -4.82 16.80 2.81
N CYS A 200 -5.08 15.51 2.60
CA CYS A 200 -4.60 14.44 3.48
C CYS A 200 -3.55 13.58 2.78
N ALA A 201 -2.29 13.66 3.21
CA ALA A 201 -1.20 12.87 2.63
C ALA A 201 -1.37 11.35 2.84
N TRP A 202 -2.01 10.91 3.92
CA TRP A 202 -2.36 9.49 4.09
C TRP A 202 -3.35 9.04 3.02
N GLY A 203 -4.40 9.83 2.78
CA GLY A 203 -5.38 9.56 1.73
C GLY A 203 -4.74 9.55 0.34
N ALA A 204 -3.84 10.50 0.08
CA ALA A 204 -3.11 10.59 -1.18
C ALA A 204 -2.26 9.33 -1.43
N ASN A 205 -1.44 8.90 -0.49
CA ASN A 205 -0.62 7.68 -0.63
C ASN A 205 -1.47 6.44 -0.95
N LYS A 206 -2.59 6.24 -0.26
CA LYS A 206 -3.46 5.08 -0.50
C LYS A 206 -4.13 5.14 -1.87
N ALA A 207 -4.65 6.30 -2.24
CA ALA A 207 -5.26 6.51 -3.55
C ALA A 207 -4.25 6.33 -4.69
N MET A 208 -3.06 6.89 -4.55
CA MET A 208 -1.99 6.75 -5.55
C MET A 208 -1.52 5.31 -5.69
N LYS A 209 -1.34 4.57 -4.59
CA LYS A 209 -0.99 3.14 -4.59
C LYS A 209 -1.99 2.32 -5.42
N ALA A 210 -3.28 2.64 -5.35
CA ALA A 210 -4.31 1.96 -6.13
C ALA A 210 -4.27 2.34 -7.62
N LEU A 211 -4.15 3.63 -7.95
CA LEU A 211 -4.13 4.09 -9.34
C LEU A 211 -2.86 3.64 -10.08
N ILE A 212 -1.72 3.62 -9.39
CA ILE A 212 -0.45 3.14 -9.95
C ILE A 212 -0.51 1.63 -10.26
N ALA A 213 -1.26 0.86 -9.48
CA ALA A 213 -1.42 -0.57 -9.70
C ALA A 213 -2.21 -0.91 -10.98
N VAL A 214 -2.92 0.05 -11.57
CA VAL A 214 -3.55 -0.11 -12.89
C VAL A 214 -2.46 0.00 -13.96
N PRO A 215 -2.34 -0.97 -14.88
CA PRO A 215 -1.37 -0.92 -15.97
C PRO A 215 -1.48 0.38 -16.77
N PRO A 216 -0.36 0.99 -17.20
CA PRO A 216 -0.39 2.29 -17.88
C PRO A 216 -1.29 2.36 -19.12
N ASP A 217 -1.35 1.28 -19.88
CA ASP A 217 -2.19 1.12 -21.09
C ASP A 217 -3.68 0.98 -20.79
N GLN A 218 -4.05 0.67 -19.54
CA GLN A 218 -5.45 0.56 -19.09
C GLN A 218 -5.92 1.81 -18.32
N ARG A 219 -5.05 2.79 -18.10
CA ARG A 219 -5.40 4.02 -17.38
C ARG A 219 -6.24 4.94 -18.26
N THR A 220 -7.41 5.33 -17.74
CA THR A 220 -8.22 6.35 -18.39
C THR A 220 -7.55 7.74 -18.30
N PRO A 221 -7.94 8.70 -19.17
CA PRO A 221 -7.41 10.07 -19.06
C PRO A 221 -7.60 10.73 -17.69
N VAL A 222 -8.72 10.46 -17.00
CA VAL A 222 -8.96 11.00 -15.66
C VAL A 222 -8.06 10.33 -14.63
N MET A 223 -7.77 9.04 -14.74
CA MET A 223 -6.79 8.36 -13.87
C MET A 223 -5.39 8.93 -14.05
N GLN A 224 -4.99 9.21 -15.29
CA GLN A 224 -3.69 9.80 -15.57
C GLN A 224 -3.57 11.19 -14.93
N ARG A 225 -4.59 12.05 -15.09
CA ARG A 225 -4.60 13.38 -14.42
C ARG A 225 -4.61 13.25 -12.89
N ALA A 226 -5.34 12.29 -12.34
CA ALA A 226 -5.35 12.04 -10.90
C ALA A 226 -3.97 11.62 -10.37
N ILE A 227 -3.23 10.81 -11.14
CA ILE A 227 -1.84 10.44 -10.84
C ILE A 227 -0.93 11.66 -10.84
N GLU A 228 -1.06 12.55 -11.83
CA GLU A 228 -0.30 13.80 -11.91
C GLU A 228 -0.57 14.71 -10.70
N VAL A 229 -1.85 14.95 -10.36
CA VAL A 229 -2.26 15.71 -9.17
C VAL A 229 -1.68 15.10 -7.88
N GLY A 230 -1.70 13.77 -7.78
CA GLY A 230 -1.19 13.08 -6.61
C GLY A 230 0.33 13.14 -6.48
N ALA A 231 1.05 13.00 -7.59
CA ALA A 231 2.51 13.16 -7.63
C ALA A 231 2.93 14.58 -7.24
N GLU A 232 2.28 15.59 -7.83
CA GLU A 232 2.52 17.00 -7.51
C GLU A 232 2.28 17.28 -6.02
N PHE A 233 1.17 16.80 -5.46
CA PHE A 233 0.86 16.97 -4.03
C PHE A 233 1.90 16.29 -3.14
N LEU A 234 2.26 15.04 -3.39
CA LEU A 234 3.22 14.31 -2.56
C LEU A 234 4.65 14.88 -2.67
N LEU A 235 5.02 15.41 -3.85
CA LEU A 235 6.30 16.09 -4.07
C LEU A 235 6.30 17.54 -3.61
N SER A 236 5.16 18.14 -3.29
CA SER A 236 5.10 19.54 -2.81
C SER A 236 5.79 19.72 -1.45
N ARG A 237 6.02 18.64 -0.71
CA ARG A 237 6.66 18.61 0.61
C ARG A 237 7.78 17.57 0.66
N ASP A 238 8.65 17.71 1.65
CA ASP A 238 9.68 16.71 1.94
C ASP A 238 9.07 15.57 2.77
N PRO A 239 9.02 14.32 2.28
CA PRO A 239 8.47 13.21 3.04
C PRO A 239 9.20 12.94 4.37
N ALA A 240 10.50 13.28 4.47
CA ALA A 240 11.28 13.13 5.69
C ALA A 240 10.98 14.21 6.74
N VAL A 241 10.42 15.34 6.33
CA VAL A 241 9.93 16.43 7.22
C VAL A 241 8.44 16.29 7.45
N ALA A 242 7.70 15.87 6.42
CA ALA A 242 6.25 15.64 6.43
C ALA A 242 5.42 16.87 6.83
N ASP A 243 5.82 18.04 6.36
CA ASP A 243 5.12 19.30 6.59
C ASP A 243 3.88 19.48 5.69
N TYR A 244 3.23 18.36 5.34
CA TYR A 244 1.96 18.35 4.65
C TYR A 244 0.87 19.05 5.48
N PRO A 245 -0.19 19.57 4.84
CA PRO A 245 -1.28 20.20 5.56
C PRO A 245 -1.88 19.26 6.62
N TYR A 246 -1.88 19.73 7.87
CA TYR A 246 -2.49 19.06 9.00
C TYR A 246 -3.16 20.10 9.88
N THR A 247 -4.21 19.69 10.59
CA THR A 247 -4.96 20.59 11.47
C THR A 247 -4.19 21.04 12.70
N GLU A 248 -3.24 20.20 13.17
CA GLU A 248 -2.43 20.51 14.34
C GLU A 248 -0.95 20.32 14.06
N ARG A 249 -0.52 19.07 13.95
CA ARG A 249 0.86 18.68 13.68
C ARG A 249 0.92 17.35 12.95
N VAL A 250 2.04 17.09 12.30
CA VAL A 250 2.35 15.80 11.69
C VAL A 250 2.27 14.69 12.75
N SER A 251 1.55 13.63 12.43
CA SER A 251 1.50 12.46 13.31
C SER A 251 2.86 11.77 13.42
N SER A 252 3.29 11.48 14.65
CA SER A 252 4.55 10.76 14.89
C SER A 252 4.60 9.37 14.24
N THR A 253 3.45 8.80 13.85
CA THR A 253 3.38 7.53 13.13
C THR A 253 3.94 7.63 11.71
N TRP A 254 3.98 8.81 11.12
CA TRP A 254 4.58 9.04 9.82
C TRP A 254 6.06 8.64 9.76
N PHE A 255 6.78 8.85 10.85
CA PHE A 255 8.21 8.54 10.98
C PHE A 255 8.49 7.15 11.53
N LYS A 256 7.47 6.32 11.77
CA LYS A 256 7.57 4.97 12.32
C LYS A 256 7.20 3.94 11.29
N PHE A 257 8.18 3.17 10.84
CA PHE A 257 7.92 2.12 9.88
C PHE A 257 7.07 1.01 10.49
N GLY A 258 5.99 0.66 9.80
CA GLY A 258 4.99 -0.25 10.30
C GLY A 258 4.56 -1.33 9.32
N PHE A 259 3.90 -2.35 9.87
CA PHE A 259 3.17 -3.35 9.12
C PHE A 259 2.09 -3.99 10.01
N PRO A 260 0.87 -4.21 9.48
CA PRO A 260 0.31 -3.57 8.29
C PRO A 260 0.06 -2.07 8.51
N LEU A 261 -0.10 -1.30 7.41
CA LEU A 261 -0.23 0.15 7.51
C LEU A 261 -1.66 0.63 7.76
N SER A 262 -2.69 -0.12 7.38
CA SER A 262 -4.07 0.34 7.50
C SER A 262 -4.33 1.67 6.73
N TYR A 263 -4.97 2.67 7.37
CA TYR A 263 -5.29 3.95 6.72
C TYR A 263 -4.20 5.02 6.86
N TRP A 264 -3.26 4.85 7.78
CA TRP A 264 -2.10 5.75 7.89
C TRP A 264 -0.99 5.37 6.90
N SER A 265 -0.10 6.30 6.65
CA SER A 265 1.11 6.12 5.84
C SER A 265 2.35 6.49 6.65
N ASP A 266 3.49 6.04 6.16
CA ASP A 266 4.80 6.40 6.68
C ASP A 266 5.70 6.94 5.55
N VAL A 267 6.88 7.46 5.90
CA VAL A 267 7.89 7.93 4.93
C VAL A 267 8.21 6.86 3.90
N LEU A 268 8.30 5.59 4.33
CA LEU A 268 8.64 4.48 3.45
C LEU A 268 7.55 4.21 2.40
N GLU A 269 6.25 4.30 2.76
CA GLU A 269 5.16 4.14 1.79
C GLU A 269 5.11 5.31 0.80
N THR A 270 5.30 6.54 1.29
CA THR A 270 5.33 7.73 0.40
C THR A 270 6.48 7.64 -0.60
N THR A 271 7.65 7.24 -0.13
CA THR A 271 8.81 7.03 -1.01
C THR A 271 8.53 5.91 -2.02
N ALA A 272 7.92 4.79 -1.59
CA ALA A 272 7.55 3.71 -2.50
C ALA A 272 6.60 4.18 -3.61
N VAL A 273 5.56 4.94 -3.26
CA VAL A 273 4.61 5.50 -4.24
C VAL A 273 5.33 6.41 -5.26
N LEU A 274 6.19 7.30 -4.80
CA LEU A 274 6.92 8.21 -5.69
C LEU A 274 7.91 7.48 -6.61
N VAL A 275 8.60 6.48 -6.08
CA VAL A 275 9.55 5.68 -6.88
C VAL A 275 8.84 4.82 -7.91
N GLU A 276 7.65 4.28 -7.60
CA GLU A 276 6.84 3.56 -8.60
C GLU A 276 6.37 4.48 -9.74
N LEU A 277 6.21 5.77 -9.49
CA LEU A 277 5.91 6.78 -10.50
C LEU A 277 7.14 7.22 -11.32
N GLY A 278 8.33 6.68 -11.03
CA GLY A 278 9.57 7.00 -11.75
C GLY A 278 10.39 8.12 -11.13
N TYR A 279 10.01 8.66 -9.97
CA TYR A 279 10.83 9.61 -9.23
C TYR A 279 11.91 8.88 -8.42
N GLY A 280 13.10 9.44 -8.30
CA GLY A 280 14.20 8.84 -7.54
C GLY A 280 15.48 8.60 -8.33
N GLY A 281 15.51 9.04 -9.59
CA GLY A 281 16.73 9.24 -10.36
C GLY A 281 17.59 10.38 -9.82
N ASP A 282 18.64 10.71 -10.51
CA ASP A 282 19.62 11.77 -10.19
C ASP A 282 19.12 13.21 -10.43
N GLY A 283 17.83 13.40 -10.57
CA GLY A 283 17.21 14.73 -10.75
C GLY A 283 17.09 15.22 -12.18
N SER A 284 17.47 14.43 -13.18
CA SER A 284 17.57 14.91 -14.57
C SER A 284 16.40 14.55 -15.48
N THR A 285 15.39 13.78 -15.06
CA THR A 285 14.32 13.37 -15.98
C THR A 285 12.92 13.59 -15.43
N GLU A 286 12.15 14.35 -16.22
CA GLU A 286 10.70 14.35 -16.16
C GLU A 286 10.14 12.97 -16.57
N PRO A 287 8.98 12.56 -16.02
CA PRO A 287 8.27 11.41 -16.57
C PRO A 287 8.00 11.70 -18.06
N SER A 288 8.32 10.78 -18.92
CA SER A 288 8.10 10.87 -20.36
C SER A 288 6.63 11.13 -20.67
N GLY A 289 6.24 12.39 -20.89
CA GLY A 289 4.92 12.75 -21.32
C GLY A 289 4.42 14.11 -20.86
N ARG A 290 4.97 15.19 -21.45
CA ARG A 290 4.55 16.58 -21.39
C ARG A 290 4.81 17.35 -20.10
N ALA A 291 5.95 18.05 -20.14
CA ALA A 291 6.25 19.18 -19.30
C ALA A 291 5.24 20.29 -19.50
N SER A 292 4.57 20.70 -18.45
CA SER A 292 4.18 22.10 -18.30
C SER A 292 5.39 22.85 -17.73
N GLY A 293 6.11 23.56 -18.53
CA GLY A 293 7.15 24.56 -18.39
C GLY A 293 7.66 25.08 -17.04
N ARG A 294 7.72 24.25 -16.02
CA ARG A 294 8.47 24.51 -14.79
C ARG A 294 9.40 23.33 -14.56
N GLY A 295 10.67 23.52 -14.86
CA GLY A 295 11.72 22.56 -14.53
C GLY A 295 11.54 22.13 -13.08
N LEU A 296 11.24 20.87 -12.86
CA LEU A 296 11.34 20.22 -11.55
C LEU A 296 12.85 20.11 -11.26
N ALA A 297 13.45 21.24 -10.91
CA ALA A 297 14.79 21.28 -10.38
C ALA A 297 14.88 20.26 -9.26
N GLU A 298 15.79 19.31 -9.41
CA GLU A 298 16.31 18.42 -8.38
C GLU A 298 15.30 18.04 -7.29
N VAL A 299 15.04 16.78 -7.03
CA VAL A 299 14.17 16.37 -5.92
C VAL A 299 15.03 16.11 -4.65
N PRO A 300 15.64 17.15 -4.03
CA PRO A 300 16.43 17.00 -2.80
C PRO A 300 15.60 16.37 -1.68
N ARG A 301 14.28 16.61 -1.73
CA ARG A 301 13.28 16.08 -0.77
C ARG A 301 13.20 14.57 -0.77
N LEU A 302 13.27 13.93 -1.95
CA LEU A 302 13.28 12.48 -2.03
C LEU A 302 14.64 11.90 -1.57
N ALA A 303 15.74 12.61 -1.80
CA ALA A 303 17.06 12.25 -1.25
C ALA A 303 17.04 12.20 0.29
N ASN A 304 16.41 13.18 0.94
CA ASN A 304 16.25 13.17 2.41
C ASN A 304 15.42 11.96 2.87
N ALA A 305 14.34 11.62 2.17
CA ALA A 305 13.53 10.45 2.47
C ALA A 305 14.34 9.15 2.34
N PHE A 306 15.19 9.01 1.33
CA PHE A 306 16.11 7.87 1.21
C PHE A 306 17.12 7.82 2.35
N GLN A 307 17.75 8.95 2.70
CA GLN A 307 18.67 9.01 3.85
C GLN A 307 17.96 8.64 5.14
N PHE A 308 16.73 9.11 5.34
CA PHE A 308 15.92 8.74 6.50
C PHE A 308 15.65 7.22 6.53
N ILE A 309 15.29 6.60 5.41
CA ILE A 309 15.08 5.16 5.31
C ILE A 309 16.39 4.41 5.63
N LEU A 310 17.50 4.78 5.00
CA LEU A 310 18.79 4.14 5.18
C LEU A 310 19.33 4.28 6.62
N SER A 311 19.10 5.43 7.28
CA SER A 311 19.53 5.68 8.65
C SER A 311 18.91 4.71 9.66
N LYS A 312 17.77 4.10 9.36
CA LYS A 312 17.06 3.16 10.23
C LYS A 312 17.50 1.70 10.11
N GLN A 313 18.48 1.40 9.26
CA GLN A 313 19.07 0.06 9.18
C GLN A 313 19.81 -0.29 10.48
N ASP A 314 19.65 -1.52 10.97
CA ASP A 314 20.56 -2.10 11.97
C ASP A 314 21.88 -2.56 11.30
N ALA A 315 22.80 -3.12 12.09
CA ALA A 315 24.09 -3.58 11.58
C ALA A 315 23.98 -4.74 10.57
N GLN A 316 22.86 -5.47 10.57
CA GLN A 316 22.56 -6.57 9.64
C GLN A 316 21.68 -6.13 8.46
N GLY A 317 21.59 -4.83 8.17
CA GLY A 317 20.81 -4.31 7.05
C GLY A 317 19.29 -4.46 7.20
N ARG A 318 18.76 -4.61 8.42
CA ARG A 318 17.34 -4.86 8.70
C ARG A 318 16.67 -3.63 9.31
N TRP A 319 15.34 -3.52 9.16
CA TRP A 319 14.53 -2.46 9.75
C TRP A 319 13.60 -3.01 10.83
N LYS A 320 13.36 -2.21 11.86
CA LYS A 320 12.50 -2.57 13.00
C LYS A 320 11.02 -2.34 12.70
N LEU A 321 10.15 -3.14 13.32
CA LEU A 321 8.72 -2.85 13.41
C LEU A 321 8.48 -1.77 14.47
N GLU A 322 8.30 -0.53 14.03
CA GLU A 322 8.10 0.60 14.96
C GLU A 322 6.63 0.88 15.24
N ASN A 323 5.74 0.51 14.30
CA ASN A 323 4.29 0.66 14.43
C ASN A 323 3.56 -0.60 13.95
N THR A 324 2.50 -1.02 14.66
CA THR A 324 1.75 -2.24 14.35
C THR A 324 0.32 -2.18 14.88
N LEU A 325 -0.52 -3.08 14.38
CA LEU A 325 -1.90 -3.32 14.82
C LEU A 325 -2.04 -4.54 15.73
N ASN A 326 -0.94 -5.10 16.22
CA ASN A 326 -0.98 -6.25 17.13
C ASN A 326 -1.93 -6.01 18.30
N GLY A 327 -2.64 -7.06 18.72
CA GLY A 327 -3.70 -7.01 19.73
C GLY A 327 -5.04 -6.41 19.27
N LYS A 328 -5.11 -5.83 18.04
CA LYS A 328 -6.33 -5.24 17.46
C LYS A 328 -6.89 -6.05 16.29
N MET A 329 -6.10 -6.94 15.70
CA MET A 329 -6.46 -7.81 14.58
C MET A 329 -6.82 -9.22 15.06
N TRP A 330 -7.11 -10.13 14.13
CA TRP A 330 -7.35 -11.57 14.42
C TRP A 330 -6.05 -12.34 14.66
N ALA A 331 -4.92 -11.85 14.15
CA ALA A 331 -3.60 -12.42 14.36
C ALA A 331 -2.57 -11.32 14.52
N ASP A 332 -1.62 -11.51 15.38
CA ASP A 332 -0.41 -10.70 15.46
C ASP A 332 0.57 -11.18 14.37
N ILE A 333 1.37 -10.25 13.81
CA ILE A 333 2.22 -10.56 12.66
C ILE A 333 3.68 -10.65 13.06
N GLU A 334 4.24 -9.62 13.67
CA GLU A 334 5.62 -9.55 14.14
C GLU A 334 5.70 -8.75 15.43
N LYS A 335 6.78 -8.93 16.19
CA LYS A 335 6.96 -8.28 17.50
C LYS A 335 7.43 -6.82 17.34
N LYS A 336 6.65 -5.87 17.87
CA LYS A 336 7.01 -4.45 17.87
C LYS A 336 8.37 -4.20 18.55
N GLY A 337 9.18 -3.33 17.95
CA GLY A 337 10.52 -2.95 18.44
C GLY A 337 11.63 -3.93 18.04
N LYS A 338 11.30 -5.05 17.41
CA LYS A 338 12.27 -6.02 16.88
C LYS A 338 12.50 -5.84 15.38
N PRO A 339 13.60 -6.38 14.80
CA PRO A 339 13.76 -6.44 13.36
C PRO A 339 12.54 -7.10 12.73
N SER A 340 12.04 -6.54 11.63
CA SER A 340 10.81 -6.95 10.95
C SER A 340 11.13 -7.39 9.53
N LYS A 341 10.77 -8.62 9.19
CA LYS A 341 10.89 -9.13 7.81
C LYS A 341 9.99 -8.34 6.86
N TRP A 342 8.77 -7.99 7.27
CA TRP A 342 7.85 -7.19 6.46
C TRP A 342 8.35 -5.77 6.19
N VAL A 343 8.83 -5.06 7.22
CA VAL A 343 9.36 -3.70 7.04
C VAL A 343 10.64 -3.73 6.22
N THR A 344 11.52 -4.70 6.47
CA THR A 344 12.75 -4.90 5.68
C THR A 344 12.42 -5.17 4.21
N LEU A 345 11.47 -6.06 3.91
CA LEU A 345 11.03 -6.32 2.54
C LEU A 345 10.51 -5.05 1.86
N ARG A 346 9.68 -4.24 2.55
CA ARG A 346 9.19 -2.95 2.03
C ARG A 346 10.34 -2.00 1.68
N ALA A 347 11.34 -1.88 2.56
CA ALA A 347 12.50 -1.04 2.33
C ALA A 347 13.34 -1.51 1.13
N LEU A 348 13.62 -2.83 1.05
CA LEU A 348 14.41 -3.39 -0.05
C LEU A 348 13.71 -3.24 -1.40
N ARG A 349 12.39 -3.37 -1.47
CA ARG A 349 11.61 -3.09 -2.69
C ARG A 349 11.83 -1.66 -3.18
N VAL A 350 11.79 -0.69 -2.27
CA VAL A 350 12.04 0.72 -2.62
C VAL A 350 13.45 0.90 -3.16
N LEU A 351 14.48 0.37 -2.49
CA LEU A 351 15.86 0.51 -2.92
C LEU A 351 16.11 -0.16 -4.28
N LYS A 352 15.56 -1.35 -4.50
CA LYS A 352 15.64 -2.04 -5.80
C LYS A 352 14.94 -1.24 -6.90
N ARG A 353 13.75 -0.70 -6.63
CA ARG A 353 13.00 0.07 -7.62
C ARG A 353 13.72 1.36 -8.03
N VAL A 354 14.39 2.04 -7.10
CA VAL A 354 15.24 3.20 -7.41
C VAL A 354 16.33 2.85 -8.40
N GLU A 355 17.01 1.71 -8.23
CA GLU A 355 18.03 1.26 -9.19
C GLU A 355 17.42 1.03 -10.58
N GLN A 356 16.25 0.38 -10.65
CA GLN A 356 15.56 0.15 -11.93
C GLN A 356 15.18 1.47 -12.63
N VAL A 357 14.67 2.44 -11.88
CA VAL A 357 14.33 3.78 -12.41
C VAL A 357 15.58 4.46 -12.97
N ARG A 358 16.69 4.48 -12.23
CA ARG A 358 17.96 5.06 -12.69
C ARG A 358 18.48 4.38 -13.95
N SER A 359 18.47 3.05 -13.97
CA SER A 359 18.95 2.29 -15.13
C SER A 359 18.10 2.54 -16.38
N ALA A 360 16.79 2.71 -16.23
CA ALA A 360 15.89 3.04 -17.34
C ALA A 360 16.16 4.47 -17.88
N GLN A 361 16.43 5.42 -17.00
CA GLN A 361 16.76 6.80 -17.35
C GLN A 361 18.10 6.87 -18.09
N ASP A 362 19.13 6.19 -17.60
CA ASP A 362 20.45 6.11 -18.24
C ASP A 362 20.37 5.50 -19.66
N ALA A 363 19.49 4.51 -19.86
CA ALA A 363 19.27 3.89 -21.15
C ALA A 363 18.54 4.80 -22.16
N SER A 364 17.63 5.67 -21.68
CA SER A 364 16.86 6.61 -22.50
C SER A 364 17.67 7.87 -22.88
N SER A 365 18.77 8.12 -22.19
CA SER A 365 19.67 9.27 -22.41
C SER A 365 20.82 8.97 -23.37
N ARG A 366 20.97 7.72 -23.83
CA ARG A 366 21.94 7.25 -24.82
C ARG A 366 21.29 7.08 -26.18
#